data_9410601d10f20f880a8ff8c61bfc05a9
#
_entry.id   9410601d10f20f880a8ff8c61bfc05a9
#
_cell.length_a   1.000
_cell.length_b   1.000
_cell.length_c   1.000
_cell.angle_alpha   90.00
_cell.angle_beta   90.00
_cell.angle_gamma   90.00
#
_symmetry.space_group_name_H-M   'P 1'
#
loop_
_entity.id
_entity.type
_entity.pdbx_description
1 polymer ?
#
loop_
_entity_poly.entity_id
_entity_poly.type
_entity_poly.pdbx_seq_one_letter_code
_entity_poly.pdbx_strand_id
1 'polypeptide(L)'
;MTSDVAAHYATEGLLDRILAALTGAGKDVDRLTIDDLTLVDVFHSRRRRATEELARMLAPAATDHVIDVGSGIGGPARYLAATYGSRVSGVDLTAEFVATATGLTDRVGLAERVDFRQGSALDLPFADASFDLAWSQNVAMNIEDRARYYAEMRRVLKPGGRLAIQDVARGPGGPVLFPVMWADRPEISFLRTPEETRSMLKTAGFRVLAFVDNSAAALVEAEAERSQARAARAGAPVPGIQVLGIHLIVGPSAREKTRNGQRNQEERRTLLNNAVLER
;
A
#
# COMPACT_ATOMS: atom_id res chain seq x y z
N MET A 1 14.24 -14.09 -7.43
CA MET A 1 13.91 -12.70 -7.06
C MET A 1 12.47 -12.50 -6.63
N THR A 2 11.44 -12.92 -7.38
CA THR A 2 10.03 -12.91 -6.87
C THR A 2 9.86 -13.75 -5.61
N SER A 3 10.58 -14.86 -5.47
CA SER A 3 10.60 -15.70 -4.27
C SER A 3 11.18 -15.01 -3.03
N ASP A 4 12.18 -14.14 -3.19
CA ASP A 4 12.82 -13.42 -2.07
C ASP A 4 11.92 -12.31 -1.54
N VAL A 5 11.19 -11.61 -2.42
CA VAL A 5 10.19 -10.62 -2.04
C VAL A 5 9.02 -11.30 -1.33
N ALA A 6 8.49 -12.40 -1.87
CA ALA A 6 7.43 -13.16 -1.22
C ALA A 6 7.88 -13.68 0.17
N ALA A 7 9.12 -14.18 0.29
CA ALA A 7 9.67 -14.65 1.57
C ALA A 7 9.82 -13.51 2.60
N HIS A 8 10.12 -12.28 2.16
CA HIS A 8 10.21 -11.11 3.04
C HIS A 8 8.87 -10.79 3.73
N TYR A 9 7.76 -11.06 3.04
CA TYR A 9 6.39 -10.80 3.55
C TYR A 9 5.70 -12.06 4.09
N ALA A 10 6.32 -13.25 3.98
CA ALA A 10 5.73 -14.50 4.46
C ALA A 10 5.59 -14.48 5.99
N THR A 11 4.38 -14.70 6.48
CA THR A 11 4.06 -14.64 7.90
C THR A 11 2.86 -15.55 8.17
N GLU A 12 3.08 -16.74 8.72
CA GLU A 12 2.00 -17.69 9.00
C GLU A 12 1.03 -17.21 10.08
N GLY A 13 -0.27 -17.52 9.91
CA GLY A 13 -1.32 -17.21 10.86
C GLY A 13 -1.57 -15.71 11.04
N LEU A 14 -1.36 -14.90 9.99
CA LEU A 14 -1.48 -13.45 10.06
C LEU A 14 -2.90 -13.01 10.45
N LEU A 15 -3.93 -13.61 9.86
CA LEU A 15 -5.32 -13.30 10.17
C LEU A 15 -5.62 -13.50 11.66
N ASP A 16 -5.26 -14.65 12.21
CA ASP A 16 -5.53 -14.98 13.62
C ASP A 16 -4.83 -14.01 14.57
N ARG A 17 -3.58 -13.64 14.24
CA ARG A 17 -2.84 -12.64 15.04
C ARG A 17 -3.46 -11.25 14.96
N ILE A 18 -3.96 -10.84 13.80
CA ILE A 18 -4.69 -9.58 13.65
C ILE A 18 -5.97 -9.61 14.48
N LEU A 19 -6.76 -10.68 14.39
CA LEU A 19 -7.99 -10.82 15.16
C LEU A 19 -7.73 -10.83 16.67
N ALA A 20 -6.70 -11.55 17.12
CA ALA A 20 -6.29 -11.53 18.52
C ALA A 20 -5.87 -10.13 18.99
N ALA A 21 -5.15 -9.37 18.16
CA ALA A 21 -4.75 -8.00 18.47
C ALA A 21 -5.95 -7.04 18.54
N LEU A 22 -6.92 -7.18 17.63
CA LEU A 22 -8.16 -6.41 17.64
C LEU A 22 -9.01 -6.74 18.89
N THR A 23 -9.14 -8.02 19.24
CA THR A 23 -9.79 -8.45 20.47
C THR A 23 -9.11 -7.85 21.70
N GLY A 24 -7.77 -7.89 21.76
CA GLY A 24 -7.00 -7.25 22.83
C GLY A 24 -7.17 -5.72 22.90
N ALA A 25 -7.54 -5.08 21.79
CA ALA A 25 -7.92 -3.67 21.73
C ALA A 25 -9.40 -3.41 22.06
N GLY A 26 -10.15 -4.43 22.48
CA GLY A 26 -11.56 -4.32 22.85
C GLY A 26 -12.52 -4.28 21.66
N LYS A 27 -12.10 -4.76 20.48
CA LYS A 27 -12.97 -4.85 19.31
C LYS A 27 -13.70 -6.19 19.26
N ASP A 28 -14.95 -6.15 18.82
CA ASP A 28 -15.75 -7.34 18.53
C ASP A 28 -15.39 -7.86 17.13
N VAL A 29 -14.62 -8.95 17.08
CA VAL A 29 -14.10 -9.50 15.80
C VAL A 29 -15.17 -10.16 14.93
N ASP A 30 -16.36 -10.40 15.46
CA ASP A 30 -17.51 -10.90 14.69
C ASP A 30 -18.37 -9.76 14.12
N ARG A 31 -18.10 -8.51 14.49
CA ARG A 31 -18.84 -7.31 14.07
C ARG A 31 -17.92 -6.13 13.77
N LEU A 32 -16.83 -6.41 13.08
CA LEU A 32 -15.86 -5.37 12.70
C LEU A 32 -16.46 -4.35 11.73
N THR A 33 -16.02 -3.12 11.90
CA THR A 33 -16.24 -2.02 10.93
C THR A 33 -14.97 -1.71 10.17
N ILE A 34 -15.07 -0.98 9.07
CA ILE A 34 -13.90 -0.45 8.33
C ILE A 34 -13.01 0.40 9.24
N ASP A 35 -13.61 1.16 10.16
CA ASP A 35 -12.85 2.00 11.08
C ASP A 35 -12.07 1.19 12.11
N ASP A 36 -12.58 0.04 12.54
CA ASP A 36 -11.85 -0.89 13.41
C ASP A 36 -10.60 -1.44 12.72
N LEU A 37 -10.69 -1.72 11.41
CA LEU A 37 -9.56 -2.20 10.62
C LEU A 37 -8.51 -1.11 10.33
N THR A 38 -8.80 0.16 10.53
CA THR A 38 -7.79 1.25 10.36
C THR A 38 -6.57 1.03 11.25
N LEU A 39 -6.70 0.28 12.35
CA LEU A 39 -5.60 -0.06 13.23
C LEU A 39 -4.57 -1.02 12.59
N VAL A 40 -4.96 -1.77 11.58
CA VAL A 40 -4.15 -2.82 10.94
C VAL A 40 -3.97 -2.64 9.43
N ASP A 41 -4.90 -2.00 8.75
CA ASP A 41 -4.96 -1.89 7.27
C ASP A 41 -3.89 -0.99 6.66
N VAL A 42 -3.27 -0.12 7.45
CA VAL A 42 -2.49 1.01 6.92
C VAL A 42 -1.07 1.01 7.47
N PHE A 43 -0.25 0.10 6.99
CA PHE A 43 1.16 0.03 7.38
C PHE A 43 2.13 0.75 6.41
N HIS A 44 1.61 1.42 5.41
CA HIS A 44 2.39 2.27 4.50
C HIS A 44 2.55 3.71 5.02
N SER A 45 3.50 4.44 4.44
CA SER A 45 3.75 5.87 4.75
C SER A 45 2.46 6.69 4.64
N ARG A 46 2.23 7.58 5.62
CA ARG A 46 1.06 8.47 5.73
C ARG A 46 -0.27 7.73 5.89
N ARG A 47 -0.24 6.42 6.07
CA ARG A 47 -1.39 5.58 6.44
C ARG A 47 -2.66 5.88 5.61
N ARG A 48 -3.84 5.80 6.23
CA ARG A 48 -5.15 6.05 5.60
C ARG A 48 -5.22 7.38 4.83
N ARG A 49 -4.55 8.44 5.34
CA ARG A 49 -4.53 9.74 4.66
C ARG A 49 -3.92 9.66 3.26
N ALA A 50 -2.87 8.89 3.08
CA ALA A 50 -2.28 8.65 1.76
C ALA A 50 -3.26 7.98 0.79
N THR A 51 -3.99 6.96 1.25
CA THR A 51 -5.05 6.30 0.49
C THR A 51 -6.17 7.27 0.13
N GLU A 52 -6.62 8.08 1.09
CA GLU A 52 -7.68 9.10 0.88
C GLU A 52 -7.28 10.14 -0.16
N GLU A 53 -6.05 10.64 -0.10
CA GLU A 53 -5.56 11.63 -1.07
C GLU A 53 -5.43 11.05 -2.47
N LEU A 54 -4.85 9.86 -2.59
CA LEU A 54 -4.71 9.19 -3.88
C LEU A 54 -6.09 8.84 -4.48
N ALA A 55 -7.04 8.40 -3.64
CA ALA A 55 -8.41 8.12 -4.08
C ALA A 55 -9.15 9.39 -4.55
N ARG A 56 -8.97 10.52 -3.86
CA ARG A 56 -9.52 11.81 -4.33
C ARG A 56 -8.93 12.23 -5.68
N MET A 57 -7.63 11.98 -5.92
CA MET A 57 -7.00 12.25 -7.21
C MET A 57 -7.51 11.33 -8.32
N LEU A 58 -7.76 10.06 -8.02
CA LEU A 58 -8.30 9.07 -8.96
C LEU A 58 -9.79 9.31 -9.24
N ALA A 59 -10.54 9.78 -8.23
CA ALA A 59 -11.99 10.03 -8.27
C ALA A 59 -12.78 8.81 -8.78
N PRO A 60 -12.80 7.66 -8.06
CA PRO A 60 -13.56 6.50 -8.44
C PRO A 60 -15.07 6.77 -8.40
N ALA A 61 -15.84 6.09 -9.26
CA ALA A 61 -17.29 6.08 -9.26
C ALA A 61 -17.82 4.72 -8.77
N ALA A 62 -19.08 4.70 -8.32
CA ALA A 62 -19.72 3.45 -7.85
C ALA A 62 -19.89 2.39 -8.96
N THR A 63 -19.85 2.81 -10.21
CA THR A 63 -19.92 1.94 -11.40
C THR A 63 -18.57 1.39 -11.82
N ASP A 64 -17.46 1.90 -11.27
CA ASP A 64 -16.13 1.50 -11.69
C ASP A 64 -15.74 0.13 -11.11
N HIS A 65 -15.08 -0.67 -11.93
CA HIS A 65 -14.36 -1.85 -11.51
C HIS A 65 -12.87 -1.50 -11.40
N VAL A 66 -12.35 -1.57 -10.19
CA VAL A 66 -10.95 -1.22 -9.85
C VAL A 66 -10.13 -2.49 -9.68
N ILE A 67 -8.92 -2.55 -10.26
CA ILE A 67 -7.91 -3.54 -9.87
C ILE A 67 -6.95 -2.91 -8.85
N ASP A 68 -6.74 -3.57 -7.71
CA ASP A 68 -5.72 -3.20 -6.70
C ASP A 68 -4.52 -4.15 -6.82
N VAL A 69 -3.43 -3.64 -7.42
CA VAL A 69 -2.22 -4.43 -7.72
C VAL A 69 -1.22 -4.33 -6.58
N GLY A 70 -0.95 -5.45 -5.94
CA GLY A 70 -0.20 -5.53 -4.69
C GLY A 70 -1.08 -5.13 -3.50
N SER A 71 -2.27 -5.73 -3.44
CA SER A 71 -3.33 -5.36 -2.50
C SER A 71 -3.02 -5.60 -1.02
N GLY A 72 -1.94 -6.35 -0.73
CA GLY A 72 -1.58 -6.71 0.64
C GLY A 72 -2.75 -7.37 1.37
N ILE A 73 -3.04 -6.91 2.58
CA ILE A 73 -4.19 -7.39 3.38
C ILE A 73 -5.51 -6.66 3.05
N GLY A 74 -5.57 -5.92 1.94
CA GLY A 74 -6.82 -5.40 1.35
C GLY A 74 -7.33 -4.06 1.89
N GLY A 75 -6.54 -3.30 2.66
CA GLY A 75 -6.96 -2.03 3.24
C GLY A 75 -7.47 -1.01 2.21
N PRO A 76 -6.65 -0.64 1.20
CA PRO A 76 -7.08 0.28 0.14
C PRO A 76 -8.29 -0.23 -0.64
N ALA A 77 -8.34 -1.53 -0.97
CA ALA A 77 -9.46 -2.14 -1.68
C ALA A 77 -10.78 -1.96 -0.91
N ARG A 78 -10.79 -2.29 0.39
CA ARG A 78 -11.96 -2.08 1.27
C ARG A 78 -12.34 -0.61 1.38
N TYR A 79 -11.36 0.28 1.49
CA TYR A 79 -11.60 1.72 1.54
C TYR A 79 -12.30 2.23 0.26
N LEU A 80 -11.83 1.84 -0.92
CA LEU A 80 -12.41 2.22 -2.20
C LEU A 80 -13.86 1.72 -2.33
N ALA A 81 -14.09 0.46 -2.00
CA ALA A 81 -15.44 -0.13 -2.04
C ALA A 81 -16.41 0.53 -1.06
N ALA A 82 -15.99 0.76 0.19
CA ALA A 82 -16.84 1.36 1.21
C ALA A 82 -17.14 2.84 0.97
N THR A 83 -16.14 3.60 0.50
CA THR A 83 -16.26 5.06 0.36
C THR A 83 -16.91 5.46 -0.96
N TYR A 84 -16.58 4.78 -2.05
CA TYR A 84 -17.02 5.15 -3.41
C TYR A 84 -18.07 4.20 -3.97
N GLY A 85 -18.30 3.04 -3.35
CA GLY A 85 -19.21 2.02 -3.85
C GLY A 85 -18.66 1.21 -5.03
N SER A 86 -17.40 1.40 -5.40
CA SER A 86 -16.75 0.71 -6.51
C SER A 86 -16.64 -0.79 -6.24
N ARG A 87 -16.62 -1.60 -7.30
CA ARG A 87 -16.17 -3.00 -7.22
C ARG A 87 -14.64 -3.03 -7.28
N VAL A 88 -14.00 -3.86 -6.44
CA VAL A 88 -12.54 -3.95 -6.41
C VAL A 88 -12.07 -5.40 -6.45
N SER A 89 -11.14 -5.71 -7.36
CA SER A 89 -10.43 -7.00 -7.41
C SER A 89 -8.96 -6.79 -7.03
N GLY A 90 -8.54 -7.32 -5.90
CA GLY A 90 -7.16 -7.25 -5.43
C GLY A 90 -6.31 -8.40 -5.95
N VAL A 91 -5.04 -8.12 -6.23
CA VAL A 91 -4.03 -9.14 -6.55
C VAL A 91 -2.81 -8.94 -5.66
N ASP A 92 -2.38 -10.01 -5.01
CA ASP A 92 -1.12 -10.02 -4.26
C ASP A 92 -0.33 -11.30 -4.52
N LEU A 93 0.99 -11.19 -4.46
CA LEU A 93 1.90 -12.32 -4.66
C LEU A 93 1.84 -13.31 -3.50
N THR A 94 1.53 -12.84 -2.29
CA THR A 94 1.60 -13.57 -1.03
C THR A 94 0.26 -14.22 -0.70
N ALA A 95 0.18 -15.55 -0.75
CA ALA A 95 -1.06 -16.29 -0.48
C ALA A 95 -1.66 -15.97 0.91
N GLU A 96 -0.81 -15.80 1.93
CA GLU A 96 -1.23 -15.44 3.29
C GLU A 96 -1.88 -14.05 3.34
N PHE A 97 -1.39 -13.08 2.55
CA PHE A 97 -2.01 -11.78 2.45
C PHE A 97 -3.37 -11.86 1.79
N VAL A 98 -3.51 -12.64 0.72
CA VAL A 98 -4.79 -12.88 0.04
C VAL A 98 -5.81 -13.52 0.99
N ALA A 99 -5.41 -14.56 1.72
CA ALA A 99 -6.28 -15.21 2.72
C ALA A 99 -6.70 -14.24 3.83
N THR A 100 -5.75 -13.45 4.34
CA THR A 100 -6.00 -12.43 5.37
C THR A 100 -6.94 -11.34 4.84
N ALA A 101 -6.68 -10.82 3.63
CA ALA A 101 -7.51 -9.81 3.00
C ALA A 101 -8.96 -10.28 2.83
N THR A 102 -9.16 -11.51 2.35
CA THR A 102 -10.47 -12.14 2.22
C THR A 102 -11.17 -12.24 3.57
N GLY A 103 -10.52 -12.82 4.58
CA GLY A 103 -11.10 -13.02 5.90
C GLY A 103 -11.46 -11.71 6.62
N LEU A 104 -10.68 -10.63 6.43
CA LEU A 104 -11.02 -9.30 6.96
C LEU A 104 -12.17 -8.65 6.20
N THR A 105 -12.23 -8.86 4.89
CA THR A 105 -13.28 -8.30 4.01
C THR A 105 -14.64 -8.93 4.28
N ASP A 106 -14.68 -10.24 4.53
CA ASP A 106 -15.90 -10.96 4.94
C ASP A 106 -16.46 -10.38 6.25
N ARG A 107 -15.61 -10.13 7.25
CA ARG A 107 -16.00 -9.62 8.58
C ARG A 107 -16.56 -8.21 8.57
N VAL A 108 -16.20 -7.40 7.58
CA VAL A 108 -16.76 -6.04 7.42
C VAL A 108 -17.90 -6.00 6.38
N GLY A 109 -18.37 -7.16 5.88
CA GLY A 109 -19.53 -7.27 5.00
C GLY A 109 -19.31 -6.71 3.59
N LEU A 110 -18.07 -6.75 3.07
CA LEU A 110 -17.72 -6.23 1.73
C LEU A 110 -17.46 -7.31 0.69
N ALA A 111 -17.68 -8.60 1.00
CA ALA A 111 -17.38 -9.72 0.10
C ALA A 111 -18.10 -9.65 -1.27
N GLU A 112 -19.29 -9.02 -1.32
CA GLU A 112 -20.02 -8.81 -2.58
C GLU A 112 -19.37 -7.77 -3.51
N ARG A 113 -18.45 -6.93 -2.98
CA ARG A 113 -17.83 -5.83 -3.73
C ARG A 113 -16.33 -5.98 -3.91
N VAL A 114 -15.67 -6.75 -3.03
CA VAL A 114 -14.20 -6.88 -3.00
C VAL A 114 -13.83 -8.35 -3.03
N ASP A 115 -13.04 -8.74 -4.02
CA ASP A 115 -12.45 -10.07 -4.13
C ASP A 115 -10.92 -9.99 -4.23
N PHE A 116 -10.22 -11.07 -3.82
CA PHE A 116 -8.77 -11.14 -3.87
C PHE A 116 -8.30 -12.42 -4.55
N ARG A 117 -7.19 -12.31 -5.32
CA ARG A 117 -6.54 -13.43 -5.99
C ARG A 117 -5.04 -13.41 -5.76
N GLN A 118 -4.47 -14.58 -5.54
CA GLN A 118 -3.02 -14.71 -5.59
C GLN A 118 -2.54 -14.59 -7.04
N GLY A 119 -1.55 -13.73 -7.28
CA GLY A 119 -1.01 -13.52 -8.61
C GLY A 119 0.20 -12.58 -8.61
N SER A 120 0.89 -12.55 -9.73
CA SER A 120 2.03 -11.66 -9.94
C SER A 120 1.59 -10.36 -10.59
N ALA A 121 2.10 -9.23 -10.10
CA ALA A 121 1.95 -7.94 -10.75
C ALA A 121 2.61 -7.86 -12.14
N LEU A 122 3.47 -8.84 -12.47
CA LEU A 122 4.13 -8.99 -13.77
C LEU A 122 3.36 -9.90 -14.74
N ASP A 123 2.27 -10.53 -14.28
CA ASP A 123 1.40 -11.39 -15.07
C ASP A 123 0.04 -11.46 -14.40
N LEU A 124 -0.76 -10.40 -14.59
CA LEU A 124 -2.05 -10.25 -13.92
C LEU A 124 -3.07 -11.26 -14.44
N PRO A 125 -3.78 -12.02 -13.55
CA PRO A 125 -4.68 -13.10 -13.92
C PRO A 125 -6.05 -12.59 -14.42
N PHE A 126 -6.03 -11.59 -15.30
CA PHE A 126 -7.22 -10.97 -15.88
C PHE A 126 -7.05 -10.73 -17.38
N ALA A 127 -8.17 -10.71 -18.11
CA ALA A 127 -8.17 -10.40 -19.53
C ALA A 127 -7.84 -8.91 -19.77
N ASP A 128 -7.48 -8.60 -21.01
CA ASP A 128 -7.28 -7.23 -21.47
C ASP A 128 -8.54 -6.39 -21.28
N ALA A 129 -8.37 -5.10 -21.00
CA ALA A 129 -9.46 -4.12 -20.92
C ALA A 129 -10.62 -4.54 -19.96
N SER A 130 -10.28 -5.16 -18.82
CA SER A 130 -11.26 -5.64 -17.83
C SER A 130 -11.63 -4.58 -16.79
N PHE A 131 -10.79 -3.57 -16.56
CA PHE A 131 -10.95 -2.61 -15.47
C PHE A 131 -11.07 -1.18 -15.95
N ASP A 132 -11.90 -0.41 -15.25
CA ASP A 132 -12.04 1.04 -15.47
C ASP A 132 -10.88 1.79 -14.83
N LEU A 133 -10.45 1.33 -13.65
CA LEU A 133 -9.38 1.94 -12.86
C LEU A 133 -8.37 0.89 -12.40
N ALA A 134 -7.12 1.31 -12.26
CA ALA A 134 -6.08 0.54 -11.59
C ALA A 134 -5.50 1.35 -10.41
N TRP A 135 -5.19 0.64 -9.35
CA TRP A 135 -4.61 1.16 -8.13
C TRP A 135 -3.35 0.38 -7.80
N SER A 136 -2.32 1.05 -7.34
CA SER A 136 -1.17 0.39 -6.73
C SER A 136 -0.50 1.30 -5.72
N GLN A 137 -0.27 0.80 -4.51
CA GLN A 137 0.24 1.58 -3.39
C GLN A 137 1.37 0.86 -2.67
N ASN A 138 2.58 1.43 -2.74
CA ASN A 138 3.81 0.89 -2.15
C ASN A 138 4.18 -0.53 -2.64
N VAL A 139 4.16 -0.72 -3.93
CA VAL A 139 4.47 -2.00 -4.60
C VAL A 139 5.72 -1.89 -5.47
N ALA A 140 5.81 -0.81 -6.22
CA ALA A 140 6.81 -0.68 -7.26
C ALA A 140 8.25 -0.76 -6.75
N MET A 141 8.56 -0.36 -5.51
CA MET A 141 9.89 -0.49 -4.93
C MET A 141 10.39 -1.95 -4.81
N ASN A 142 9.49 -2.94 -4.86
CA ASN A 142 9.83 -4.36 -4.87
C ASN A 142 9.82 -4.98 -6.28
N ILE A 143 9.56 -4.19 -7.32
CA ILE A 143 9.48 -4.66 -8.70
C ILE A 143 10.73 -4.27 -9.48
N GLU A 144 11.51 -5.27 -9.92
CA GLU A 144 12.68 -5.07 -10.75
C GLU A 144 12.29 -4.72 -12.20
N ASP A 145 11.41 -5.54 -12.81
CA ASP A 145 10.89 -5.31 -14.17
C ASP A 145 9.72 -4.33 -14.17
N ARG A 146 10.04 -3.05 -14.05
CA ARG A 146 9.07 -1.95 -14.08
C ARG A 146 8.35 -1.83 -15.41
N ALA A 147 9.01 -2.19 -16.51
CA ALA A 147 8.41 -2.11 -17.85
C ALA A 147 7.26 -3.11 -17.96
N ARG A 148 7.48 -4.35 -17.55
CA ARG A 148 6.43 -5.38 -17.53
C ARG A 148 5.31 -5.04 -16.57
N TYR A 149 5.64 -4.55 -15.37
CA TYR A 149 4.66 -4.12 -14.37
C TYR A 149 3.70 -3.05 -14.90
N TYR A 150 4.23 -1.99 -15.52
CA TYR A 150 3.38 -0.94 -16.08
C TYR A 150 2.63 -1.41 -17.34
N ALA A 151 3.24 -2.28 -18.14
CA ALA A 151 2.58 -2.87 -19.30
C ALA A 151 1.37 -3.72 -18.90
N GLU A 152 1.47 -4.53 -17.83
CA GLU A 152 0.36 -5.33 -17.33
C GLU A 152 -0.80 -4.47 -16.79
N MET A 153 -0.50 -3.43 -15.99
CA MET A 153 -1.55 -2.50 -15.55
C MET A 153 -2.22 -1.80 -16.74
N ARG A 154 -1.45 -1.42 -17.77
CA ARG A 154 -2.02 -0.86 -19.00
C ARG A 154 -2.85 -1.86 -19.78
N ARG A 155 -2.41 -3.12 -19.85
CA ARG A 155 -3.12 -4.19 -20.57
C ARG A 155 -4.53 -4.41 -20.02
N VAL A 156 -4.64 -4.54 -18.70
CA VAL A 156 -5.91 -4.84 -18.02
C VAL A 156 -6.85 -3.64 -17.94
N LEU A 157 -6.35 -2.40 -18.08
CA LEU A 157 -7.18 -1.20 -18.14
C LEU A 157 -7.93 -1.10 -19.45
N LYS A 158 -9.17 -0.66 -19.43
CA LYS A 158 -9.94 -0.25 -20.62
C LYS A 158 -9.32 0.98 -21.29
N PRO A 159 -9.57 1.23 -22.60
CA PRO A 159 -9.23 2.51 -23.24
C PRO A 159 -9.83 3.68 -22.44
N GLY A 160 -9.01 4.71 -22.14
CA GLY A 160 -9.40 5.83 -21.29
C GLY A 160 -9.45 5.52 -19.79
N GLY A 161 -9.14 4.28 -19.39
CA GLY A 161 -9.03 3.90 -17.99
C GLY A 161 -7.86 4.62 -17.30
N ARG A 162 -7.95 4.78 -16.00
CA ARG A 162 -6.95 5.55 -15.21
C ARG A 162 -6.21 4.66 -14.22
N LEU A 163 -4.95 4.97 -13.99
CA LEU A 163 -4.08 4.35 -13.01
C LEU A 163 -3.72 5.37 -11.92
N ALA A 164 -3.86 5.01 -10.66
CA ALA A 164 -3.32 5.74 -9.52
C ALA A 164 -2.20 4.93 -8.87
N ILE A 165 -1.05 5.55 -8.68
CA ILE A 165 0.08 4.94 -7.98
C ILE A 165 0.60 5.85 -6.87
N GLN A 166 1.02 5.22 -5.78
CA GLN A 166 1.82 5.84 -4.73
C GLN A 166 3.00 4.93 -4.42
N ASP A 167 4.21 5.46 -4.52
CA ASP A 167 5.41 4.67 -4.28
C ASP A 167 6.52 5.47 -3.61
N VAL A 168 7.42 4.74 -2.94
CA VAL A 168 8.70 5.26 -2.49
C VAL A 168 9.65 5.33 -3.68
N ALA A 169 10.24 6.50 -3.91
CA ALA A 169 11.22 6.76 -4.95
C ALA A 169 12.62 6.98 -4.36
N ARG A 170 13.66 6.79 -5.18
CA ARG A 170 15.02 7.14 -4.84
C ARG A 170 15.19 8.66 -4.87
N GLY A 171 15.65 9.21 -3.75
CA GLY A 171 15.97 10.63 -3.62
C GLY A 171 17.44 10.95 -3.88
N PRO A 172 17.82 12.23 -3.84
CA PRO A 172 19.20 12.70 -4.08
C PRO A 172 20.14 12.54 -2.88
N GLY A 173 19.66 12.14 -1.70
CA GLY A 173 20.40 12.17 -0.42
C GLY A 173 21.42 11.05 -0.24
N GLY A 174 21.70 10.24 -1.27
CA GLY A 174 22.70 9.16 -1.22
C GLY A 174 22.08 7.76 -1.01
N PRO A 175 22.89 6.75 -0.63
CA PRO A 175 22.44 5.37 -0.47
C PRO A 175 21.37 5.22 0.62
N VAL A 176 20.38 4.37 0.35
CA VAL A 176 19.32 4.02 1.32
C VAL A 176 19.90 3.24 2.49
N LEU A 177 19.49 3.57 3.70
CA LEU A 177 19.82 2.82 4.92
C LEU A 177 18.86 1.65 5.06
N PHE A 178 19.38 0.45 5.17
CA PHE A 178 18.64 -0.79 5.40
C PHE A 178 18.77 -1.28 6.85
N PRO A 179 17.85 -2.13 7.38
CA PRO A 179 16.62 -2.58 6.72
C PRO A 179 15.55 -1.49 6.67
N VAL A 180 14.66 -1.59 5.67
CA VAL A 180 13.46 -0.74 5.51
C VAL A 180 12.21 -1.60 5.44
N MET A 181 11.02 -0.99 5.44
CA MET A 181 9.74 -1.72 5.49
C MET A 181 9.58 -2.71 4.34
N TRP A 182 10.02 -2.33 3.14
CA TRP A 182 9.88 -3.14 1.92
C TRP A 182 11.08 -4.03 1.59
N ALA A 183 12.20 -3.89 2.33
CA ALA A 183 13.43 -4.65 2.03
C ALA A 183 14.36 -4.72 3.25
N ASP A 184 14.85 -5.91 3.57
CA ASP A 184 15.89 -6.08 4.60
C ASP A 184 17.29 -5.77 4.06
N ARG A 185 17.48 -5.85 2.75
CA ARG A 185 18.76 -5.67 2.05
C ARG A 185 18.56 -5.02 0.68
N PRO A 186 19.60 -4.37 0.10
CA PRO A 186 19.48 -3.62 -1.16
C PRO A 186 19.06 -4.47 -2.37
N GLU A 187 19.37 -5.78 -2.39
CA GLU A 187 19.15 -6.69 -3.53
C GLU A 187 17.66 -6.92 -3.83
N ILE A 188 16.77 -6.63 -2.88
CA ILE A 188 15.30 -6.73 -3.05
C ILE A 188 14.61 -5.36 -3.05
N SER A 189 15.37 -4.27 -3.26
CA SER A 189 14.89 -2.89 -3.30
C SER A 189 15.23 -2.24 -4.64
N PHE A 190 14.24 -2.02 -5.48
CA PHE A 190 14.40 -1.54 -6.86
C PHE A 190 13.90 -0.09 -7.04
N LEU A 191 14.34 0.81 -6.16
CA LEU A 191 13.94 2.21 -6.22
C LEU A 191 14.38 2.88 -7.53
N ARG A 192 13.48 3.68 -8.09
CA ARG A 192 13.74 4.58 -9.23
C ARG A 192 13.55 6.02 -8.78
N THR A 193 14.20 6.96 -9.45
CA THR A 193 13.92 8.38 -9.20
C THR A 193 12.53 8.76 -9.72
N PRO A 194 11.97 9.89 -9.28
CA PRO A 194 10.71 10.41 -9.83
C PRO A 194 10.74 10.59 -11.35
N GLU A 195 11.87 11.05 -11.88
CA GLU A 195 12.09 11.28 -13.32
C GLU A 195 12.13 9.96 -14.10
N GLU A 196 12.89 8.96 -13.60
CA GLU A 196 12.93 7.61 -14.17
C GLU A 196 11.53 7.00 -14.19
N THR A 197 10.79 7.07 -13.07
CA THR A 197 9.42 6.56 -12.94
C THR A 197 8.49 7.22 -13.95
N ARG A 198 8.53 8.54 -14.06
CA ARG A 198 7.71 9.30 -15.02
C ARG A 198 8.03 8.93 -16.47
N SER A 199 9.31 8.75 -16.78
CA SER A 199 9.76 8.33 -18.12
C SER A 199 9.26 6.93 -18.45
N MET A 200 9.39 5.97 -17.52
CA MET A 200 8.95 4.59 -17.71
C MET A 200 7.43 4.49 -17.89
N LEU A 201 6.63 5.27 -17.15
CA LEU A 201 5.18 5.34 -17.32
C LEU A 201 4.78 5.87 -18.70
N LYS A 202 5.47 6.92 -19.20
CA LYS A 202 5.26 7.42 -20.56
C LYS A 202 5.63 6.38 -21.63
N THR A 203 6.77 5.69 -21.45
CA THR A 203 7.21 4.62 -22.36
C THR A 203 6.21 3.45 -22.38
N ALA A 204 5.59 3.14 -21.24
CA ALA A 204 4.50 2.15 -21.15
C ALA A 204 3.19 2.62 -21.83
N GLY A 205 3.13 3.86 -22.34
CA GLY A 205 2.00 4.41 -23.07
C GLY A 205 0.95 5.09 -22.21
N PHE A 206 1.29 5.48 -20.98
CA PHE A 206 0.42 6.29 -20.13
C PHE A 206 0.62 7.79 -20.36
N ARG A 207 -0.47 8.54 -20.33
CA ARG A 207 -0.47 10.00 -20.22
C ARG A 207 -0.49 10.39 -18.74
N VAL A 208 0.53 11.08 -18.25
CA VAL A 208 0.61 11.54 -16.86
C VAL A 208 -0.33 12.72 -16.67
N LEU A 209 -1.36 12.57 -15.86
CA LEU A 209 -2.33 13.62 -15.50
C LEU A 209 -1.86 14.44 -14.30
N ALA A 210 -1.32 13.78 -13.28
CA ALA A 210 -0.78 14.41 -12.09
C ALA A 210 0.44 13.62 -11.58
N PHE A 211 1.40 14.31 -11.01
CA PHE A 211 2.57 13.71 -10.36
C PHE A 211 3.01 14.63 -9.21
N VAL A 212 2.85 14.18 -7.98
CA VAL A 212 3.00 15.00 -6.76
C VAL A 212 4.06 14.39 -5.85
N ASP A 213 5.02 15.19 -5.40
CA ASP A 213 5.95 14.83 -4.34
C ASP A 213 5.30 15.14 -2.97
N ASN A 214 5.00 14.07 -2.22
CA ASN A 214 4.40 14.16 -0.89
C ASN A 214 5.42 14.02 0.25
N SER A 215 6.72 14.07 -0.04
CA SER A 215 7.77 13.82 0.94
C SER A 215 7.73 14.80 2.10
N ALA A 216 7.49 16.10 1.84
CA ALA A 216 7.37 17.11 2.88
C ALA A 216 6.19 16.85 3.82
N ALA A 217 5.03 16.49 3.25
CA ALA A 217 3.84 16.14 4.05
C ALA A 217 4.09 14.88 4.90
N ALA A 218 4.78 13.88 4.33
CA ALA A 218 5.14 12.66 5.06
C ALA A 218 6.04 12.94 6.27
N LEU A 219 7.01 13.85 6.15
CA LEU A 219 7.88 14.27 7.25
C LEU A 219 7.11 14.99 8.37
N VAL A 220 6.22 15.91 8.03
CA VAL A 220 5.38 16.62 9.00
C VAL A 220 4.49 15.65 9.78
N GLU A 221 3.86 14.70 9.08
CA GLU A 221 3.00 13.70 9.71
C GLU A 221 3.80 12.75 10.60
N ALA A 222 4.97 12.30 10.17
CA ALA A 222 5.86 11.45 10.96
C ALA A 222 6.32 12.15 12.26
N GLU A 223 6.58 13.47 12.21
CA GLU A 223 6.94 14.24 13.43
C GLU A 223 5.76 14.39 14.38
N ALA A 224 4.55 14.65 13.85
CA ALA A 224 3.33 14.70 14.66
C ALA A 224 3.06 13.37 15.38
N GLU A 225 3.22 12.23 14.68
CA GLU A 225 3.10 10.90 15.28
C GLU A 225 4.15 10.64 16.37
N ARG A 226 5.40 11.03 16.14
CA ARG A 226 6.47 10.93 17.14
C ARG A 226 6.16 11.74 18.40
N SER A 227 5.67 12.95 18.23
CA SER A 227 5.28 13.84 19.32
C SER A 227 4.14 13.24 20.15
N GLN A 228 3.11 12.69 19.49
CA GLN A 228 2.01 11.98 20.15
C GLN A 228 2.51 10.75 20.90
N ALA A 229 3.38 9.94 20.29
CA ALA A 229 3.94 8.74 20.94
C ALA A 229 4.80 9.10 22.16
N ARG A 230 5.53 10.22 22.14
CA ARG A 230 6.29 10.73 23.32
C ARG A 230 5.35 11.18 24.42
N ALA A 231 4.27 11.91 24.09
CA ALA A 231 3.27 12.35 25.04
C ALA A 231 2.57 11.17 25.73
N ALA A 232 2.23 10.13 24.95
CA ALA A 232 1.65 8.89 25.47
C ALA A 232 2.54 8.19 26.50
N ARG A 233 3.85 8.13 26.24
CA ARG A 233 4.83 7.53 27.16
C ARG A 233 5.03 8.36 28.44
N ALA A 234 4.75 9.66 28.39
CA ALA A 234 4.81 10.57 29.53
C ALA A 234 3.51 10.56 30.39
N GLY A 235 2.55 9.66 30.10
CA GLY A 235 1.30 9.53 30.85
C GLY A 235 0.23 10.57 30.52
N ALA A 236 0.42 11.36 29.45
CA ALA A 236 -0.61 12.27 28.96
C ALA A 236 -1.72 11.47 28.25
N PRO A 237 -3.01 11.83 28.42
CA PRO A 237 -4.08 11.20 27.67
C PRO A 237 -3.87 11.47 26.17
N VAL A 238 -3.58 10.42 25.41
CA VAL A 238 -3.45 10.48 23.97
C VAL A 238 -4.75 9.96 23.38
N PRO A 239 -5.42 10.72 22.51
CA PRO A 239 -6.52 10.18 21.72
C PRO A 239 -5.96 9.02 20.91
N GLY A 240 -6.34 7.77 21.30
CA GLY A 240 -5.64 6.59 20.90
C GLY A 240 -5.80 6.25 19.43
N ILE A 241 -4.68 6.15 18.73
CA ILE A 241 -4.51 5.14 17.69
C ILE A 241 -3.18 4.46 18.03
N GLN A 242 -3.22 3.40 18.81
CA GLN A 242 -2.12 2.46 18.86
C GLN A 242 -2.11 1.75 17.50
N VAL A 243 -1.01 1.89 16.75
CA VAL A 243 -0.79 1.11 15.53
C VAL A 243 -0.48 -0.31 15.97
N LEU A 244 -1.50 -1.13 16.03
CA LEU A 244 -1.40 -2.53 16.43
C LEU A 244 -0.68 -3.40 15.39
N GLY A 245 -0.63 -2.94 14.13
CA GLY A 245 -0.43 -3.84 13.01
C GLY A 245 0.98 -3.98 12.46
N ILE A 246 1.82 -2.95 12.54
CA ILE A 246 3.07 -2.96 11.74
C ILE A 246 4.06 -4.07 12.16
N HIS A 247 4.19 -4.34 13.45
CA HIS A 247 5.06 -5.42 13.94
C HIS A 247 4.50 -6.83 13.68
N LEU A 248 3.18 -6.95 13.47
CA LEU A 248 2.55 -8.21 13.09
C LEU A 248 2.89 -8.58 11.65
N ILE A 249 3.07 -7.59 10.78
CA ILE A 249 3.32 -7.76 9.35
C ILE A 249 4.82 -7.80 9.05
N VAL A 250 5.62 -6.89 9.65
CA VAL A 250 7.05 -6.74 9.31
C VAL A 250 8.01 -7.38 10.31
N GLY A 251 7.49 -8.04 11.35
CA GLY A 251 8.27 -8.85 12.28
C GLY A 251 9.13 -8.06 13.29
N PRO A 252 10.09 -8.71 13.97
CA PRO A 252 10.82 -8.16 15.11
C PRO A 252 11.72 -6.96 14.78
N SER A 253 12.14 -6.80 13.53
CA SER A 253 12.94 -5.64 13.07
C SER A 253 12.10 -4.38 12.80
N ALA A 254 10.79 -4.38 13.06
CA ALA A 254 9.88 -3.26 12.77
C ALA A 254 10.38 -1.90 13.30
N ARG A 255 10.96 -1.86 14.51
CA ARG A 255 11.51 -0.62 15.10
C ARG A 255 12.70 -0.08 14.32
N GLU A 256 13.59 -0.94 13.88
CA GLU A 256 14.76 -0.57 13.10
C GLU A 256 14.33 -0.12 11.69
N LYS A 257 13.47 -0.86 11.02
CA LYS A 257 12.87 -0.52 9.73
C LYS A 257 12.20 0.86 9.76
N THR A 258 11.43 1.15 10.81
CA THR A 258 10.78 2.45 11.01
C THR A 258 11.80 3.57 11.14
N ARG A 259 12.82 3.39 11.99
CA ARG A 259 13.88 4.39 12.22
C ARG A 259 14.64 4.69 10.93
N ASN A 260 15.07 3.65 10.20
CA ASN A 260 15.78 3.81 8.94
C ASN A 260 14.93 4.46 7.86
N GLY A 261 13.64 4.08 7.78
CA GLY A 261 12.69 4.70 6.86
C GLY A 261 12.54 6.21 7.09
N GLN A 262 12.40 6.62 8.33
CA GLN A 262 12.34 8.04 8.71
C GLN A 262 13.63 8.79 8.35
N ARG A 263 14.78 8.24 8.73
CA ARG A 263 16.09 8.84 8.42
C ARG A 263 16.32 8.95 6.91
N ASN A 264 15.92 7.94 6.14
CA ASN A 264 16.00 7.99 4.67
C ASN A 264 15.16 9.14 4.09
N GLN A 265 13.99 9.43 4.65
CA GLN A 265 13.15 10.56 4.22
C GLN A 265 13.73 11.91 4.66
N GLU A 266 14.18 12.04 5.92
CA GLU A 266 14.79 13.27 6.45
C GLU A 266 16.03 13.67 5.65
N GLU A 267 16.89 12.71 5.31
CA GLU A 267 18.10 12.91 4.51
C GLU A 267 17.84 12.88 2.99
N ARG A 268 16.57 12.86 2.58
CA ARG A 268 16.15 12.80 1.16
C ARG A 268 16.76 11.64 0.36
N ARG A 269 17.09 10.54 1.01
CA ARG A 269 17.53 9.29 0.34
C ARG A 269 16.35 8.62 -0.36
N THR A 270 15.15 8.80 0.21
CA THR A 270 13.88 8.37 -0.38
C THR A 270 12.89 9.52 -0.43
N LEU A 271 12.02 9.49 -1.45
CA LEU A 271 10.92 10.43 -1.67
C LEU A 271 9.61 9.64 -1.77
N LEU A 272 8.48 10.29 -1.52
CA LEU A 272 7.16 9.70 -1.64
C LEU A 272 6.37 10.41 -2.76
N ASN A 273 5.97 9.68 -3.79
CA ASN A 273 5.29 10.25 -4.94
C ASN A 273 3.91 9.61 -5.17
N ASN A 274 2.96 10.45 -5.53
CA ASN A 274 1.65 10.05 -6.04
C ASN A 274 1.54 10.43 -7.51
N ALA A 275 0.95 9.57 -8.31
CA ALA A 275 0.63 9.89 -9.68
C ALA A 275 -0.74 9.35 -10.09
N VAL A 276 -1.41 10.09 -10.97
CA VAL A 276 -2.59 9.64 -11.70
C VAL A 276 -2.32 9.74 -13.18
N LEU A 277 -2.64 8.68 -13.90
CA LEU A 277 -2.32 8.48 -15.29
C LEU A 277 -3.55 7.99 -16.04
N GLU A 278 -3.56 8.22 -17.34
CA GLU A 278 -4.59 7.71 -18.26
C GLU A 278 -3.93 6.81 -19.31
N ARG A 279 -4.65 5.71 -19.62
CA ARG A 279 -4.27 4.77 -20.66
C ARG A 279 -4.43 5.36 -22.07
#